data_bb79d6038930a4184e16207629165247
#
_entry.id   bb79d6038930a4184e16207629165247
#
_cell.length_a   1.000
_cell.length_b   1.000
_cell.length_c   1.000
_cell.angle_alpha   90.00
_cell.angle_beta   90.00
_cell.angle_gamma   90.00
#
_symmetry.space_group_name_H-M   'P 1'
#
loop_
_entity.id
_entity.type
_entity.pdbx_description
1 polymer ?
#
loop_
_entity_poly.entity_id
_entity_poly.type
_entity_poly.pdbx_seq_one_letter_code
_entity_poly.pdbx_strand_id
1 'polypeptide(L)'
;MNKNAKIYIAGHRGLVGSAINRAIQAVGYDNILLRTSSELDLRNQAAVDAFFVKEKPRYVFLAAAKVGGIYANDTFPADFIRDNLQIQTNVIDAAYRNGVVKFAFLGSSCVYPKFAPQPMPESCLLTGELESSNEWYAIAKIAGIKMCQAYRRHYGFNAICLMPTNLYGPNDNFDLNNSHVMPALIRKFHLAKLAKAGDIDAIQADELRYGLIPDSLLSTLGLERMINDLEVVTANKLQITGHLPTVQLWGSGSSYREFLHADDLADACLYLMNHYDSEDIINIGVGSDVNIKSLAELVRNIVGFDGKVVWDTSRSDGTPRKLMDVNRIHSLGWRHKIQLEDGIEQAYAAYKDSGGTL
;
A
#
# COMPACT_ATOMS: atom_id res chain seq x y z
N MET A 1 -5.24 20.84 -13.23
CA MET A 1 -4.43 20.24 -14.33
C MET A 1 -5.16 20.49 -15.68
N ASN A 2 -4.41 20.59 -16.80
CA ASN A 2 -4.99 20.73 -18.14
C ASN A 2 -5.46 19.35 -18.66
N LYS A 3 -6.68 19.26 -19.19
CA LYS A 3 -7.31 18.00 -19.64
C LYS A 3 -6.55 17.27 -20.75
N ASN A 4 -5.93 17.99 -21.65
CA ASN A 4 -5.20 17.42 -22.78
C ASN A 4 -3.73 17.13 -22.46
N ALA A 5 -3.28 17.46 -21.25
CA ALA A 5 -1.88 17.30 -20.89
C ALA A 5 -1.54 15.82 -20.62
N LYS A 6 -0.34 15.44 -21.03
CA LYS A 6 0.20 14.11 -20.79
C LYS A 6 0.51 13.91 -19.31
N ILE A 7 -0.05 12.87 -18.70
CA ILE A 7 0.08 12.52 -17.29
C ILE A 7 0.81 11.18 -17.17
N TYR A 8 1.88 11.13 -16.42
CA TYR A 8 2.58 9.89 -16.11
C TYR A 8 2.22 9.39 -14.70
N ILE A 9 1.79 8.14 -14.60
CA ILE A 9 1.52 7.45 -13.34
C ILE A 9 2.55 6.34 -13.19
N ALA A 10 3.58 6.57 -12.40
CA ALA A 10 4.56 5.56 -12.05
C ALA A 10 3.98 4.60 -10.99
N GLY A 11 4.00 3.29 -11.26
CA GLY A 11 3.44 2.28 -10.35
C GLY A 11 1.93 2.02 -10.52
N HIS A 12 1.40 2.23 -11.73
CA HIS A 12 -0.03 2.15 -12.06
C HIS A 12 -0.71 0.79 -11.81
N ARG A 13 0.06 -0.30 -11.61
CA ARG A 13 -0.48 -1.63 -11.29
C ARG A 13 -0.67 -1.88 -9.79
N GLY A 14 -0.02 -1.10 -8.92
CA GLY A 14 -0.17 -1.22 -7.47
C GLY A 14 -1.45 -0.54 -6.94
N LEU A 15 -1.76 -0.76 -5.67
CA LEU A 15 -2.91 -0.21 -4.95
C LEU A 15 -3.13 1.29 -5.25
N VAL A 16 -2.13 2.12 -4.98
CA VAL A 16 -2.22 3.58 -5.12
C VAL A 16 -2.27 4.02 -6.59
N GLY A 17 -1.35 3.49 -7.41
CA GLY A 17 -1.25 3.92 -8.82
C GLY A 17 -2.46 3.52 -9.64
N SER A 18 -3.08 2.36 -9.37
CA SER A 18 -4.30 1.94 -10.04
C SER A 18 -5.51 2.78 -9.62
N ALA A 19 -5.60 3.15 -8.34
CA ALA A 19 -6.64 4.06 -7.85
C ALA A 19 -6.52 5.45 -8.49
N ILE A 20 -5.30 6.02 -8.57
CA ILE A 20 -5.04 7.29 -9.26
C ILE A 20 -5.44 7.18 -10.74
N ASN A 21 -5.11 6.07 -11.41
CA ASN A 21 -5.49 5.87 -12.80
C ASN A 21 -7.02 5.87 -13.00
N ARG A 22 -7.76 5.13 -12.16
CA ARG A 22 -9.23 5.14 -12.17
C ARG A 22 -9.79 6.54 -11.96
N ALA A 23 -9.30 7.24 -10.94
CA ALA A 23 -9.78 8.58 -10.59
C ALA A 23 -9.52 9.62 -11.72
N ILE A 24 -8.35 9.57 -12.36
CA ILE A 24 -7.98 10.44 -13.47
C ILE A 24 -8.89 10.18 -14.70
N GLN A 25 -9.12 8.91 -15.02
CA GLN A 25 -10.01 8.52 -16.12
C GLN A 25 -11.46 8.94 -15.84
N ALA A 26 -11.96 8.72 -14.62
CA ALA A 26 -13.33 9.06 -14.23
C ALA A 26 -13.63 10.57 -14.36
N VAL A 27 -12.63 11.43 -14.20
CA VAL A 27 -12.79 12.87 -14.43
C VAL A 27 -12.40 13.31 -15.85
N GLY A 28 -12.23 12.38 -16.78
CA GLY A 28 -12.09 12.65 -18.22
C GLY A 28 -10.71 13.10 -18.68
N TYR A 29 -9.63 12.62 -18.04
CA TYR A 29 -8.28 12.68 -18.60
C TYR A 29 -8.01 11.36 -19.34
N ASP A 30 -7.58 11.43 -20.58
CA ASP A 30 -7.33 10.29 -21.47
C ASP A 30 -5.87 10.17 -21.93
N ASN A 31 -5.08 11.24 -21.81
CA ASN A 31 -3.69 11.25 -22.22
C ASN A 31 -2.77 10.76 -21.08
N ILE A 32 -2.90 9.47 -20.72
CA ILE A 32 -2.23 8.84 -19.59
C ILE A 32 -1.10 7.95 -20.08
N LEU A 33 0.10 8.14 -19.52
CA LEU A 33 1.26 7.29 -19.73
C LEU A 33 1.37 6.26 -18.60
N LEU A 34 1.37 5.01 -18.97
CA LEU A 34 1.55 3.88 -18.07
C LEU A 34 2.72 3.02 -18.57
N ARG A 35 3.62 2.61 -17.66
CA ARG A 35 4.72 1.67 -17.95
C ARG A 35 4.84 0.68 -16.81
N THR A 36 4.91 -0.58 -17.15
CA THR A 36 5.22 -1.65 -16.21
C THR A 36 6.71 -1.63 -15.85
N SER A 37 7.11 -2.31 -14.78
CA SER A 37 8.52 -2.41 -14.40
C SER A 37 9.38 -3.16 -15.44
N SER A 38 8.79 -4.03 -16.26
CA SER A 38 9.46 -4.71 -17.37
C SER A 38 9.64 -3.79 -18.59
N GLU A 39 8.78 -2.80 -18.79
CA GLU A 39 8.89 -1.81 -19.86
C GLU A 39 9.78 -0.63 -19.48
N LEU A 40 9.79 -0.26 -18.19
CA LEU A 40 10.57 0.85 -17.65
C LEU A 40 10.97 0.54 -16.19
N ASP A 41 12.18 0.02 -16.00
CA ASP A 41 12.77 -0.09 -14.68
C ASP A 41 13.21 1.28 -14.18
N LEU A 42 12.49 1.82 -13.20
CA LEU A 42 12.75 3.16 -12.65
C LEU A 42 14.07 3.25 -11.87
N ARG A 43 14.72 2.11 -11.57
CA ARG A 43 16.07 2.07 -10.98
C ARG A 43 17.16 2.33 -12.02
N ASN A 44 16.84 2.15 -13.30
CA ASN A 44 17.77 2.41 -14.41
C ASN A 44 17.66 3.88 -14.84
N GLN A 45 18.63 4.71 -14.42
CA GLN A 45 18.66 6.15 -14.71
C GLN A 45 18.60 6.44 -16.21
N ALA A 46 19.38 5.74 -17.03
CA ALA A 46 19.43 6.00 -18.48
C ALA A 46 18.07 5.70 -19.16
N ALA A 47 17.38 4.65 -18.74
CA ALA A 47 16.04 4.32 -19.23
C ALA A 47 15.01 5.38 -18.82
N VAL A 48 15.06 5.85 -17.57
CA VAL A 48 14.18 6.92 -17.07
C VAL A 48 14.44 8.22 -17.84
N ASP A 49 15.69 8.62 -18.02
CA ASP A 49 16.06 9.82 -18.79
C ASP A 49 15.52 9.74 -20.22
N ALA A 50 15.76 8.63 -20.92
CA ALA A 50 15.28 8.43 -22.29
C ALA A 50 13.74 8.50 -22.35
N PHE A 51 13.04 7.92 -21.39
CA PHE A 51 11.58 7.99 -21.30
C PHE A 51 11.07 9.43 -21.13
N PHE A 52 11.62 10.21 -20.20
CA PHE A 52 11.19 11.59 -19.97
C PHE A 52 11.51 12.53 -21.14
N VAL A 53 12.68 12.36 -21.79
CA VAL A 53 13.05 13.10 -23.02
C VAL A 53 12.07 12.82 -24.16
N LYS A 54 11.68 11.56 -24.35
CA LYS A 54 10.74 11.12 -25.39
C LYS A 54 9.31 11.55 -25.12
N GLU A 55 8.81 11.24 -23.94
CA GLU A 55 7.39 11.36 -23.62
C GLU A 55 6.97 12.73 -23.12
N LYS A 56 7.85 13.46 -22.43
CA LYS A 56 7.64 14.82 -21.90
C LYS A 56 6.32 14.98 -21.14
N PRO A 57 6.05 14.17 -20.11
CA PRO A 57 4.83 14.31 -19.33
C PRO A 57 4.76 15.69 -18.67
N ARG A 58 3.57 16.27 -18.61
CA ARG A 58 3.33 17.57 -17.95
C ARG A 58 3.04 17.42 -16.48
N TYR A 59 2.44 16.30 -16.08
CA TYR A 59 2.12 15.97 -14.70
C TYR A 59 2.61 14.56 -14.38
N VAL A 60 3.11 14.37 -13.18
CA VAL A 60 3.64 13.08 -12.73
C VAL A 60 3.11 12.75 -11.34
N PHE A 61 2.63 11.51 -11.18
CA PHE A 61 2.35 10.89 -9.90
C PHE A 61 3.36 9.78 -9.67
N LEU A 62 4.24 9.94 -8.67
CA LEU A 62 5.20 8.90 -8.29
C LEU A 62 4.62 8.03 -7.18
N ALA A 63 3.84 7.02 -7.57
CA ALA A 63 3.32 5.99 -6.68
C ALA A 63 4.17 4.70 -6.69
N ALA A 64 5.15 4.60 -7.58
CA ALA A 64 6.08 3.48 -7.63
C ALA A 64 7.05 3.52 -6.45
N ALA A 65 7.13 2.41 -5.73
CA ALA A 65 8.07 2.17 -4.64
C ALA A 65 8.20 0.67 -4.39
N LYS A 66 9.30 0.23 -3.79
CA LYS A 66 9.38 -1.09 -3.14
C LYS A 66 8.71 -0.97 -1.79
N VAL A 67 7.57 -1.63 -1.62
CA VAL A 67 6.75 -1.61 -0.40
C VAL A 67 6.53 -3.04 0.10
N GLY A 68 6.22 -3.19 1.38
CA GLY A 68 5.93 -4.50 1.99
C GLY A 68 5.59 -4.35 3.47
N GLY A 69 5.07 -5.42 4.06
CA GLY A 69 4.78 -5.51 5.49
C GLY A 69 6.06 -5.48 6.35
N ILE A 70 5.87 -5.58 7.67
CA ILE A 70 6.97 -5.55 8.66
C ILE A 70 8.01 -6.63 8.35
N TYR A 71 7.56 -7.87 8.08
CA TYR A 71 8.47 -8.99 7.78
C TYR A 71 9.38 -8.72 6.59
N ALA A 72 8.84 -8.22 5.48
CA ALA A 72 9.61 -7.93 4.28
C ALA A 72 10.63 -6.79 4.49
N ASN A 73 10.24 -5.73 5.21
CA ASN A 73 11.14 -4.62 5.54
C ASN A 73 12.31 -5.07 6.42
N ASP A 74 12.04 -5.90 7.43
CA ASP A 74 13.06 -6.41 8.35
C ASP A 74 14.00 -7.42 7.67
N THR A 75 13.46 -8.24 6.75
CA THR A 75 14.23 -9.28 6.05
C THR A 75 15.11 -8.75 4.92
N PHE A 76 14.66 -7.70 4.20
CA PHE A 76 15.34 -7.17 3.00
C PHE A 76 15.69 -5.68 3.10
N PRO A 77 16.32 -5.21 4.19
CA PRO A 77 16.51 -3.77 4.47
C PRO A 77 17.33 -3.07 3.38
N ALA A 78 18.39 -3.69 2.88
CA ALA A 78 19.25 -3.12 1.83
C ALA A 78 18.49 -2.90 0.52
N ASP A 79 17.61 -3.82 0.15
CA ASP A 79 16.79 -3.68 -1.05
C ASP A 79 15.76 -2.57 -0.90
N PHE A 80 15.13 -2.43 0.28
CA PHE A 80 14.13 -1.37 0.51
C PHE A 80 14.76 0.03 0.42
N ILE A 81 15.91 0.26 1.04
CA ILE A 81 16.55 1.57 0.97
C ILE A 81 17.10 1.84 -0.44
N ARG A 82 17.85 0.90 -1.03
CA ARG A 82 18.48 1.06 -2.35
C ARG A 82 17.45 1.31 -3.44
N ASP A 83 16.47 0.42 -3.60
CA ASP A 83 15.52 0.48 -4.70
C ASP A 83 14.67 1.75 -4.62
N ASN A 84 14.20 2.14 -3.43
CA ASN A 84 13.42 3.36 -3.26
C ASN A 84 14.25 4.63 -3.53
N LEU A 85 15.51 4.69 -3.06
CA LEU A 85 16.40 5.81 -3.37
C LEU A 85 16.66 5.94 -4.87
N GLN A 86 16.93 4.84 -5.57
CA GLN A 86 17.15 4.86 -7.01
C GLN A 86 15.91 5.32 -7.77
N ILE A 87 14.74 4.72 -7.50
CA ILE A 87 13.47 5.07 -8.14
C ILE A 87 13.20 6.57 -8.01
N GLN A 88 13.17 7.07 -6.79
CA GLN A 88 12.77 8.46 -6.53
C GLN A 88 13.79 9.47 -7.06
N THR A 89 15.08 9.20 -6.91
CA THR A 89 16.14 10.09 -7.41
C THR A 89 16.07 10.21 -8.93
N ASN A 90 15.98 9.08 -9.64
CA ASN A 90 15.91 9.08 -11.10
C ASN A 90 14.65 9.82 -11.60
N VAL A 91 13.49 9.56 -11.00
CA VAL A 91 12.22 10.12 -11.50
C VAL A 91 12.08 11.60 -11.15
N ILE A 92 12.47 12.04 -9.94
CA ILE A 92 12.40 13.46 -9.54
C ILE A 92 13.32 14.32 -10.42
N ASP A 93 14.57 13.88 -10.61
CA ASP A 93 15.56 14.61 -11.41
C ASP A 93 15.16 14.67 -12.89
N ALA A 94 14.77 13.53 -13.49
CA ALA A 94 14.31 13.49 -14.87
C ALA A 94 13.05 14.34 -15.09
N ALA A 95 12.11 14.33 -14.14
CA ALA A 95 10.90 15.15 -14.20
C ALA A 95 11.24 16.65 -14.23
N TYR A 96 12.14 17.11 -13.34
CA TYR A 96 12.60 18.50 -13.34
C TYR A 96 13.28 18.86 -14.65
N ARG A 97 14.29 18.11 -15.09
CA ARG A 97 15.07 18.39 -16.31
C ARG A 97 14.23 18.42 -17.60
N ASN A 98 13.09 17.71 -17.62
CA ASN A 98 12.21 17.65 -18.77
C ASN A 98 10.94 18.50 -18.66
N GLY A 99 10.92 19.46 -17.72
CA GLY A 99 9.89 20.50 -17.66
C GLY A 99 8.51 20.00 -17.21
N VAL A 100 8.47 19.01 -16.32
CA VAL A 100 7.23 18.62 -15.63
C VAL A 100 6.68 19.84 -14.88
N VAL A 101 5.41 20.16 -15.11
CA VAL A 101 4.76 21.36 -14.54
C VAL A 101 4.41 21.16 -13.07
N LYS A 102 3.97 19.94 -12.71
CA LYS A 102 3.69 19.60 -11.32
C LYS A 102 3.93 18.12 -11.06
N PHE A 103 4.51 17.84 -9.92
CA PHE A 103 4.95 16.52 -9.50
C PHE A 103 4.36 16.16 -8.14
N ALA A 104 3.71 15.00 -8.01
CA ALA A 104 3.23 14.47 -6.74
C ALA A 104 4.13 13.32 -6.28
N PHE A 105 4.81 13.52 -5.16
CA PHE A 105 5.59 12.48 -4.47
C PHE A 105 4.75 11.83 -3.39
N LEU A 106 4.53 10.51 -3.50
CA LEU A 106 3.86 9.73 -2.47
C LEU A 106 4.88 9.34 -1.39
N GLY A 107 4.80 10.01 -0.25
CA GLY A 107 5.50 9.65 0.99
C GLY A 107 4.80 8.50 1.72
N SER A 108 4.87 8.53 3.05
CA SER A 108 4.22 7.55 3.93
C SER A 108 4.18 8.09 5.36
N SER A 109 3.21 7.71 6.17
CA SER A 109 3.18 7.96 7.61
C SER A 109 4.35 7.31 8.38
N CYS A 110 5.08 6.38 7.76
CA CYS A 110 6.29 5.76 8.33
C CYS A 110 7.45 6.74 8.53
N VAL A 111 7.42 7.92 7.88
CA VAL A 111 8.46 8.96 8.01
C VAL A 111 8.44 9.67 9.37
N TYR A 112 7.37 9.52 10.13
CA TYR A 112 7.24 10.13 11.46
C TYR A 112 7.91 9.28 12.54
N PRO A 113 8.40 9.93 13.62
CA PRO A 113 9.00 9.23 14.75
C PRO A 113 8.07 8.17 15.36
N LYS A 114 8.65 7.09 15.85
CA LYS A 114 7.94 6.00 16.53
C LYS A 114 7.02 6.49 17.65
N PHE A 115 7.50 7.48 18.42
CA PHE A 115 6.80 8.06 19.57
C PHE A 115 6.36 9.50 19.31
N ALA A 116 6.01 9.83 18.06
CA ALA A 116 5.41 11.12 17.74
C ALA A 116 4.12 11.35 18.54
N PRO A 117 3.78 12.61 18.89
CA PRO A 117 2.49 12.94 19.50
C PRO A 117 1.33 12.50 18.60
N GLN A 118 0.21 12.17 19.21
CA GLN A 118 -0.98 11.69 18.51
C GLN A 118 -2.15 12.66 18.68
N PRO A 119 -2.80 13.11 17.59
CA PRO A 119 -2.50 12.84 16.17
C PRO A 119 -1.14 13.43 15.74
N MET A 120 -0.46 12.76 14.77
CA MET A 120 0.87 13.16 14.29
C MET A 120 0.78 14.36 13.33
N PRO A 121 1.24 15.57 13.70
CA PRO A 121 1.30 16.70 12.78
C PRO A 121 2.50 16.57 11.81
N GLU A 122 2.45 17.24 10.67
CA GLU A 122 3.52 17.25 9.68
C GLU A 122 4.86 17.77 10.24
N SER A 123 4.80 18.63 11.25
CA SER A 123 5.98 19.18 11.94
C SER A 123 6.79 18.13 12.72
N CYS A 124 6.26 16.92 12.92
CA CYS A 124 6.99 15.82 13.56
C CYS A 124 8.08 15.20 12.68
N LEU A 125 8.13 15.53 11.38
CA LEU A 125 9.15 14.99 10.50
C LEU A 125 10.56 15.31 11.02
N LEU A 126 11.39 14.28 11.25
CA LEU A 126 12.78 14.38 11.74
C LEU A 126 12.91 14.90 13.20
N THR A 127 11.93 14.73 14.05
CA THR A 127 12.00 15.18 15.45
C THR A 127 12.34 14.05 16.43
N GLY A 128 12.53 12.82 15.98
CA GLY A 128 12.86 11.69 16.84
C GLY A 128 13.17 10.43 16.05
N GLU A 129 13.42 9.33 16.78
CA GLU A 129 13.78 8.03 16.22
C GLU A 129 12.63 7.40 15.43
N LEU A 130 12.97 6.74 14.33
CA LEU A 130 12.04 5.99 13.49
C LEU A 130 11.71 4.63 14.10
N GLU A 131 10.65 3.98 13.60
CA GLU A 131 10.37 2.58 13.92
C GLU A 131 11.42 1.67 13.24
N SER A 132 12.20 0.95 14.05
CA SER A 132 13.36 0.17 13.58
C SER A 132 13.02 -0.88 12.53
N SER A 133 11.84 -1.49 12.61
CA SER A 133 11.41 -2.54 11.67
C SER A 133 11.15 -2.05 10.23
N ASN A 134 11.04 -0.73 10.01
CA ASN A 134 10.82 -0.15 8.68
C ASN A 134 11.62 1.15 8.44
N GLU A 135 12.66 1.39 9.24
CA GLU A 135 13.45 2.63 9.14
C GLU A 135 14.12 2.83 7.78
N TRP A 136 14.55 1.76 7.12
CA TRP A 136 15.20 1.82 5.81
C TRP A 136 14.28 2.37 4.71
N TYR A 137 13.03 1.93 4.73
CA TYR A 137 11.99 2.49 3.88
C TYR A 137 11.66 3.94 4.24
N ALA A 138 11.53 4.22 5.53
CA ALA A 138 11.24 5.56 6.04
C ALA A 138 12.35 6.56 5.67
N ILE A 139 13.63 6.20 5.86
CA ILE A 139 14.79 7.02 5.46
C ILE A 139 14.76 7.30 3.95
N ALA A 140 14.50 6.29 3.12
CA ALA A 140 14.39 6.52 1.69
C ALA A 140 13.28 7.52 1.36
N LYS A 141 12.09 7.38 1.97
CA LYS A 141 10.98 8.32 1.76
C LYS A 141 11.29 9.73 2.28
N ILE A 142 11.96 9.87 3.42
CA ILE A 142 12.43 11.17 3.94
C ILE A 142 13.42 11.82 2.94
N ALA A 143 14.34 11.04 2.37
CA ALA A 143 15.27 11.56 1.36
C ALA A 143 14.52 12.09 0.12
N GLY A 144 13.49 11.38 -0.35
CA GLY A 144 12.63 11.83 -1.46
C GLY A 144 11.87 13.12 -1.15
N ILE A 145 11.32 13.25 0.06
CA ILE A 145 10.68 14.48 0.53
C ILE A 145 11.69 15.63 0.49
N LYS A 146 12.88 15.43 1.08
CA LYS A 146 13.94 16.47 1.11
C LYS A 146 14.45 16.82 -0.27
N MET A 147 14.53 15.86 -1.18
CA MET A 147 14.87 16.11 -2.57
C MET A 147 13.83 17.00 -3.26
N CYS A 148 12.54 16.69 -3.13
CA CYS A 148 11.45 17.52 -3.66
C CYS A 148 11.52 18.96 -3.12
N GLN A 149 11.73 19.12 -1.80
CA GLN A 149 11.87 20.43 -1.16
C GLN A 149 13.09 21.18 -1.66
N ALA A 150 14.26 20.53 -1.81
CA ALA A 150 15.48 21.13 -2.32
C ALA A 150 15.33 21.59 -3.79
N TYR A 151 14.71 20.76 -4.65
CA TYR A 151 14.44 21.11 -6.04
C TYR A 151 13.45 22.29 -6.15
N ARG A 152 12.47 22.32 -5.27
CA ARG A 152 11.52 23.44 -5.21
C ARG A 152 12.22 24.75 -4.83
N ARG A 153 13.06 24.74 -3.80
CA ARG A 153 13.79 25.93 -3.35
C ARG A 153 14.83 26.43 -4.35
N HIS A 154 15.58 25.50 -4.94
CA HIS A 154 16.69 25.86 -5.82
C HIS A 154 16.23 26.17 -7.24
N TYR A 155 15.31 25.37 -7.78
CA TYR A 155 14.95 25.41 -9.19
C TYR A 155 13.50 25.88 -9.44
N GLY A 156 12.71 26.12 -8.41
CA GLY A 156 11.29 26.43 -8.56
C GLY A 156 10.43 25.24 -9.02
N PHE A 157 10.95 24.00 -8.90
CA PHE A 157 10.23 22.81 -9.34
C PHE A 157 8.99 22.57 -8.51
N ASN A 158 7.80 22.60 -9.11
CA ASN A 158 6.53 22.42 -8.40
C ASN A 158 6.30 20.95 -8.02
N ALA A 159 7.02 20.47 -7.01
CA ALA A 159 6.84 19.16 -6.40
C ALA A 159 6.07 19.31 -5.08
N ILE A 160 5.04 18.52 -4.88
CA ILE A 160 4.27 18.40 -3.63
C ILE A 160 4.49 17.02 -3.01
N CYS A 161 4.58 16.95 -1.69
CA CYS A 161 4.83 15.72 -0.94
C CYS A 161 3.62 15.33 -0.12
N LEU A 162 3.04 14.18 -0.43
CA LEU A 162 1.77 13.67 0.09
C LEU A 162 2.03 12.52 1.05
N MET A 163 1.58 12.65 2.32
CA MET A 163 1.81 11.66 3.39
C MET A 163 0.54 10.87 3.66
N PRO A 164 0.30 9.75 2.97
CA PRO A 164 -0.85 8.91 3.25
C PRO A 164 -0.68 8.11 4.54
N THR A 165 -1.80 7.86 5.22
CA THR A 165 -1.93 6.88 6.29
C THR A 165 -1.93 5.44 5.73
N ASN A 166 -2.32 4.42 6.54
CA ASN A 166 -2.40 3.05 6.03
C ASN A 166 -3.52 2.94 4.99
N LEU A 167 -3.17 2.37 3.86
CA LEU A 167 -4.07 2.26 2.71
C LEU A 167 -4.58 0.83 2.54
N TYR A 168 -5.74 0.72 1.94
CA TYR A 168 -6.36 -0.54 1.55
C TYR A 168 -7.34 -0.31 0.39
N GLY A 169 -7.69 -1.36 -0.34
CA GLY A 169 -8.67 -1.27 -1.43
C GLY A 169 -8.41 -2.26 -2.57
N PRO A 170 -9.04 -2.04 -3.73
CA PRO A 170 -8.80 -2.84 -4.94
C PRO A 170 -7.34 -2.82 -5.39
N ASN A 171 -6.83 -3.95 -5.86
CA ASN A 171 -5.44 -4.16 -6.27
C ASN A 171 -4.41 -4.06 -5.13
N ASP A 172 -4.83 -4.32 -3.89
CA ASP A 172 -3.89 -4.47 -2.77
C ASP A 172 -3.07 -5.76 -2.91
N ASN A 173 -1.98 -5.84 -2.14
CA ASN A 173 -1.14 -7.04 -2.09
C ASN A 173 -1.69 -8.03 -1.06
N PHE A 174 -2.20 -9.17 -1.52
CA PHE A 174 -2.74 -10.24 -0.67
C PHE A 174 -1.75 -11.38 -0.37
N ASP A 175 -0.48 -11.30 -0.82
CA ASP A 175 0.56 -12.27 -0.44
C ASP A 175 0.81 -12.20 1.08
N LEU A 176 0.52 -13.30 1.79
CA LEU A 176 0.57 -13.36 3.25
C LEU A 176 1.98 -13.17 3.86
N ASN A 177 3.04 -13.31 3.05
CA ASN A 177 4.41 -13.04 3.49
C ASN A 177 4.76 -11.55 3.42
N ASN A 178 4.08 -10.78 2.55
CA ASN A 178 4.44 -9.41 2.23
C ASN A 178 3.32 -8.38 2.43
N SER A 179 2.09 -8.85 2.68
CA SER A 179 0.91 -7.99 2.79
C SER A 179 0.88 -7.16 4.06
N HIS A 180 0.15 -6.04 3.99
CA HIS A 180 -0.24 -5.26 5.16
C HIS A 180 -1.41 -5.93 5.91
N VAL A 181 -1.75 -5.38 7.08
CA VAL A 181 -2.74 -6.00 8.00
C VAL A 181 -4.12 -6.19 7.36
N MET A 182 -4.64 -5.19 6.63
CA MET A 182 -5.98 -5.28 6.04
C MET A 182 -6.10 -6.40 5.00
N PRO A 183 -5.28 -6.46 3.93
CA PRO A 183 -5.33 -7.56 2.97
C PRO A 183 -5.00 -8.91 3.61
N ALA A 184 -4.12 -8.97 4.62
CA ALA A 184 -3.86 -10.21 5.36
C ALA A 184 -5.09 -10.70 6.12
N LEU A 185 -5.85 -9.82 6.78
CA LEU A 185 -7.09 -10.18 7.47
C LEU A 185 -8.14 -10.69 6.48
N ILE A 186 -8.36 -9.97 5.38
CA ILE A 186 -9.33 -10.37 4.34
C ILE A 186 -8.99 -11.78 3.83
N ARG A 187 -7.75 -12.04 3.42
CA ARG A 187 -7.35 -13.34 2.87
C ARG A 187 -7.41 -14.46 3.92
N LYS A 188 -6.91 -14.21 5.14
CA LYS A 188 -6.95 -15.21 6.22
C LYS A 188 -8.38 -15.64 6.56
N PHE A 189 -9.29 -14.71 6.72
CA PHE A 189 -10.69 -15.04 7.01
C PHE A 189 -11.39 -15.71 5.82
N HIS A 190 -11.08 -15.31 4.59
CA HIS A 190 -11.61 -15.94 3.39
C HIS A 190 -11.15 -17.40 3.27
N LEU A 191 -9.85 -17.67 3.41
CA LEU A 191 -9.29 -19.02 3.39
C LEU A 191 -9.87 -19.88 4.50
N ALA A 192 -10.04 -19.34 5.72
CA ALA A 192 -10.65 -20.05 6.83
C ALA A 192 -12.13 -20.41 6.55
N LYS A 193 -12.88 -19.52 5.90
CA LYS A 193 -14.25 -19.76 5.44
C LYS A 193 -14.30 -20.89 4.41
N LEU A 194 -13.42 -20.87 3.40
CA LEU A 194 -13.33 -21.93 2.39
C LEU A 194 -12.92 -23.26 3.01
N ALA A 195 -11.91 -23.27 3.89
CA ALA A 195 -11.48 -24.49 4.59
C ALA A 195 -12.62 -25.11 5.44
N LYS A 196 -13.41 -24.26 6.11
CA LYS A 196 -14.59 -24.71 6.86
C LYS A 196 -15.67 -25.34 5.96
N ALA A 197 -15.82 -24.82 4.74
CA ALA A 197 -16.72 -25.36 3.73
C ALA A 197 -16.16 -26.59 3.01
N GLY A 198 -14.89 -26.93 3.19
CA GLY A 198 -14.21 -28.02 2.48
C GLY A 198 -13.90 -27.72 1.02
N ASP A 199 -13.90 -26.44 0.63
CA ASP A 199 -13.69 -26.00 -0.76
C ASP A 199 -12.20 -25.89 -1.09
N ILE A 200 -11.55 -27.04 -1.29
CA ILE A 200 -10.11 -27.14 -1.58
C ILE A 200 -9.78 -26.50 -2.94
N ASP A 201 -10.65 -26.64 -3.93
CA ASP A 201 -10.41 -26.11 -5.27
C ASP A 201 -10.35 -24.57 -5.24
N ALA A 202 -11.24 -23.92 -4.50
CA ALA A 202 -11.21 -22.49 -4.32
C ALA A 202 -9.94 -22.02 -3.55
N ILE A 203 -9.47 -22.79 -2.56
CA ILE A 203 -8.22 -22.48 -1.83
C ILE A 203 -7.02 -22.62 -2.75
N GLN A 204 -6.94 -23.64 -3.60
CA GLN A 204 -5.87 -23.81 -4.57
C GLN A 204 -5.87 -22.67 -5.63
N ALA A 205 -7.06 -22.28 -6.09
CA ALA A 205 -7.21 -21.12 -7.00
C ALA A 205 -6.73 -19.81 -6.34
N ASP A 206 -6.99 -19.63 -5.04
CA ASP A 206 -6.47 -18.50 -4.27
C ASP A 206 -4.92 -18.51 -4.17
N GLU A 207 -4.31 -19.68 -3.90
CA GLU A 207 -2.85 -19.81 -3.89
C GLU A 207 -2.22 -19.46 -5.24
N LEU A 208 -2.81 -19.92 -6.34
CA LEU A 208 -2.32 -19.60 -7.70
C LEU A 208 -2.37 -18.09 -7.97
N ARG A 209 -3.35 -17.41 -7.42
CA ARG A 209 -3.57 -15.97 -7.65
C ARG A 209 -2.71 -15.09 -6.76
N TYR A 210 -2.64 -15.39 -5.48
CA TYR A 210 -2.09 -14.50 -4.45
C TYR A 210 -0.81 -15.03 -3.79
N GLY A 211 -0.28 -16.14 -4.28
CA GLY A 211 0.90 -16.78 -3.72
C GLY A 211 0.59 -17.82 -2.65
N LEU A 212 1.57 -18.67 -2.41
CA LEU A 212 1.46 -19.83 -1.50
C LEU A 212 1.01 -19.41 -0.09
N ILE A 213 0.13 -20.22 0.48
CA ILE A 213 -0.27 -20.10 1.89
C ILE A 213 0.89 -20.66 2.73
N PRO A 214 1.42 -19.92 3.72
CA PRO A 214 2.45 -20.44 4.62
C PRO A 214 1.99 -21.71 5.36
N ASP A 215 2.89 -22.69 5.50
CA ASP A 215 2.54 -24.00 6.13
C ASP A 215 2.03 -23.85 7.57
N SER A 216 2.55 -22.86 8.33
CA SER A 216 2.03 -22.52 9.65
C SER A 216 0.57 -22.10 9.63
N LEU A 217 0.13 -21.42 8.57
CA LEU A 217 -1.27 -21.04 8.42
C LEU A 217 -2.10 -22.22 7.93
N LEU A 218 -1.61 -23.03 6.98
CA LEU A 218 -2.31 -24.26 6.55
C LEU A 218 -2.67 -25.12 7.75
N SER A 219 -1.70 -25.36 8.64
CA SER A 219 -1.92 -26.15 9.86
C SER A 219 -3.06 -25.59 10.72
N THR A 220 -3.13 -24.26 10.92
CA THR A 220 -4.21 -23.63 11.72
C THR A 220 -5.57 -23.65 10.99
N LEU A 221 -5.55 -23.71 9.66
CA LEU A 221 -6.75 -23.85 8.84
C LEU A 221 -7.25 -25.30 8.73
N GLY A 222 -6.56 -26.26 9.37
CA GLY A 222 -6.88 -27.68 9.25
C GLY A 222 -6.55 -28.26 7.89
N LEU A 223 -5.50 -27.74 7.24
CA LEU A 223 -5.04 -28.13 5.91
C LEU A 223 -3.58 -28.57 5.98
N GLU A 224 -3.19 -29.48 5.08
CA GLU A 224 -1.79 -29.83 4.85
C GLU A 224 -1.51 -30.04 3.36
N ARG A 225 -0.21 -29.89 2.98
CA ARG A 225 0.25 -30.19 1.62
C ARG A 225 0.53 -31.67 1.47
N MET A 226 0.00 -32.27 0.41
CA MET A 226 0.33 -33.66 0.05
C MET A 226 1.73 -33.67 -0.57
N ILE A 227 2.64 -34.40 0.05
CA ILE A 227 3.98 -34.66 -0.50
C ILE A 227 3.89 -35.96 -1.32
N ASN A 228 4.01 -35.86 -2.64
CA ASN A 228 4.14 -37.05 -3.49
C ASN A 228 5.63 -37.28 -3.79
N ASP A 229 6.18 -38.39 -3.30
CA ASP A 229 7.59 -38.77 -3.45
C ASP A 229 8.04 -39.06 -4.89
N LEU A 230 7.18 -38.97 -5.90
CA LEU A 230 7.46 -39.50 -7.23
C LEU A 230 7.43 -38.50 -8.41
N GLU A 231 6.94 -37.25 -8.24
CA GLU A 231 6.99 -36.27 -9.32
C GLU A 231 7.02 -34.81 -8.81
N VAL A 232 8.08 -34.12 -9.11
CA VAL A 232 8.39 -32.73 -8.68
C VAL A 232 7.43 -31.66 -9.26
N VAL A 233 6.47 -32.02 -10.12
CA VAL A 233 5.70 -31.05 -10.93
C VAL A 233 4.19 -30.97 -10.56
N THR A 234 3.66 -31.88 -9.71
CA THR A 234 2.22 -31.87 -9.36
C THR A 234 1.91 -31.70 -7.86
N ALA A 235 2.87 -31.28 -7.08
CA ALA A 235 2.88 -31.43 -5.61
C ALA A 235 2.22 -30.29 -4.79
N ASN A 236 1.26 -29.55 -5.32
CA ASN A 236 0.53 -28.54 -4.55
C ASN A 236 -0.91 -28.95 -4.18
N LYS A 237 -1.18 -30.27 -4.10
CA LYS A 237 -2.50 -30.71 -3.61
C LYS A 237 -2.61 -30.49 -2.11
N LEU A 238 -3.68 -29.82 -1.71
CA LEU A 238 -4.05 -29.65 -0.32
C LEU A 238 -5.04 -30.72 0.09
N GLN A 239 -4.98 -31.13 1.35
CA GLN A 239 -5.98 -32.01 1.96
C GLN A 239 -6.42 -31.50 3.31
N ILE A 240 -7.64 -31.87 3.73
CA ILE A 240 -8.22 -31.52 5.03
C ILE A 240 -7.72 -32.51 6.07
N THR A 241 -7.19 -32.00 7.20
CA THR A 241 -6.68 -32.82 8.30
C THR A 241 -7.75 -33.22 9.33
N GLY A 242 -8.98 -32.70 9.19
CA GLY A 242 -10.08 -32.92 10.13
C GLY A 242 -10.13 -31.97 11.33
N HIS A 243 -9.15 -31.05 11.45
CA HIS A 243 -9.21 -29.99 12.45
C HIS A 243 -10.10 -28.84 12.00
N LEU A 244 -10.85 -28.24 12.95
CA LEU A 244 -11.66 -27.06 12.65
C LEU A 244 -10.76 -25.85 12.35
N PRO A 245 -11.02 -25.13 11.25
CA PRO A 245 -10.24 -23.94 10.89
C PRO A 245 -10.23 -22.89 12.00
N THR A 246 -9.03 -22.43 12.34
CA THR A 246 -8.80 -21.38 13.30
C THR A 246 -7.95 -20.28 12.65
N VAL A 247 -8.35 -19.01 12.77
CA VAL A 247 -7.55 -17.90 12.30
C VAL A 247 -6.64 -17.42 13.42
N GLN A 248 -5.32 -17.55 13.21
CA GLN A 248 -4.32 -17.02 14.12
C GLN A 248 -3.89 -15.61 13.68
N LEU A 249 -4.00 -14.64 14.60
CA LEU A 249 -3.58 -13.26 14.42
C LEU A 249 -2.43 -12.92 15.37
N TRP A 250 -1.50 -12.10 14.92
CA TRP A 250 -0.31 -11.73 15.70
C TRP A 250 -0.60 -10.59 16.67
N GLY A 251 0.09 -10.60 17.82
CA GLY A 251 -0.02 -9.59 18.87
C GLY A 251 -1.26 -9.75 19.74
N SER A 252 -1.61 -8.71 20.46
CA SER A 252 -2.79 -8.63 21.32
C SER A 252 -4.01 -8.03 20.62
N GLY A 253 -3.80 -7.37 19.48
CA GLY A 253 -4.81 -6.59 18.76
C GLY A 253 -5.12 -5.23 19.39
N SER A 254 -4.37 -4.78 20.41
CA SER A 254 -4.62 -3.54 21.13
C SER A 254 -4.14 -2.28 20.42
N SER A 255 -3.22 -2.40 19.45
CA SER A 255 -2.69 -1.27 18.69
C SER A 255 -3.76 -0.58 17.85
N TYR A 256 -3.69 0.74 17.77
CA TYR A 256 -4.60 1.57 16.97
C TYR A 256 -3.97 1.98 15.64
N ARG A 257 -4.75 1.89 14.57
CA ARG A 257 -4.35 2.29 13.20
C ARG A 257 -5.47 3.03 12.51
N GLU A 258 -5.07 4.01 11.74
CA GLU A 258 -5.92 4.73 10.81
C GLU A 258 -5.87 4.06 9.45
N PHE A 259 -7.01 3.94 8.75
CA PHE A 259 -7.13 3.32 7.44
C PHE A 259 -7.88 4.25 6.47
N LEU A 260 -7.32 4.46 5.29
CA LEU A 260 -7.90 5.25 4.22
C LEU A 260 -8.06 4.39 2.97
N HIS A 261 -9.22 4.43 2.34
CA HIS A 261 -9.45 3.72 1.09
C HIS A 261 -8.59 4.32 -0.05
N ALA A 262 -8.05 3.48 -0.92
CA ALA A 262 -7.14 3.92 -2.00
C ALA A 262 -7.81 4.88 -2.98
N ASP A 263 -9.11 4.75 -3.23
CA ASP A 263 -9.84 5.66 -4.11
C ASP A 263 -10.04 7.05 -3.48
N ASP A 264 -10.18 7.15 -2.14
CA ASP A 264 -10.14 8.44 -1.44
C ASP A 264 -8.75 9.06 -1.50
N LEU A 265 -7.69 8.27 -1.34
CA LEU A 265 -6.33 8.80 -1.57
C LEU A 265 -6.16 9.32 -2.98
N ALA A 266 -6.66 8.62 -3.99
CA ALA A 266 -6.59 9.06 -5.38
C ALA A 266 -7.35 10.38 -5.61
N ASP A 267 -8.55 10.52 -5.04
CA ASP A 267 -9.33 11.76 -5.03
C ASP A 267 -8.55 12.91 -4.36
N ALA A 268 -7.92 12.65 -3.20
CA ALA A 268 -7.03 13.61 -2.53
C ALA A 268 -5.83 14.01 -3.39
N CYS A 269 -5.18 13.06 -4.06
CA CYS A 269 -4.07 13.33 -4.96
C CYS A 269 -4.48 14.26 -6.11
N LEU A 270 -5.63 14.01 -6.74
CA LEU A 270 -6.16 14.86 -7.80
C LEU A 270 -6.53 16.25 -7.26
N TYR A 271 -7.17 16.29 -6.10
CA TYR A 271 -7.50 17.55 -5.44
C TYR A 271 -6.25 18.39 -5.18
N LEU A 272 -5.23 17.81 -4.56
CA LEU A 272 -3.98 18.51 -4.21
C LEU A 272 -3.14 18.88 -5.45
N MET A 273 -3.19 18.11 -6.51
CA MET A 273 -2.57 18.47 -7.78
C MET A 273 -3.21 19.73 -8.40
N ASN A 274 -4.44 20.07 -8.04
CA ASN A 274 -5.10 21.29 -8.53
C ASN A 274 -5.05 22.45 -7.52
N HIS A 275 -4.99 22.19 -6.21
CA HIS A 275 -5.24 23.20 -5.18
C HIS A 275 -4.10 23.40 -4.17
N TYR A 276 -3.05 22.58 -4.19
CA TYR A 276 -1.95 22.66 -3.24
C TYR A 276 -0.65 23.02 -3.94
N ASP A 277 -0.02 24.11 -3.51
CA ASP A 277 1.26 24.60 -4.03
C ASP A 277 2.12 25.10 -2.86
N SER A 278 2.76 24.17 -2.14
CA SER A 278 3.64 24.43 -1.02
C SER A 278 4.80 23.44 -0.96
N GLU A 279 5.92 23.86 -0.34
CA GLU A 279 7.02 22.96 0.01
C GLU A 279 6.70 22.08 1.22
N ASP A 280 5.71 22.49 2.02
CA ASP A 280 5.29 21.71 3.18
C ASP A 280 4.74 20.36 2.74
N ILE A 281 5.03 19.33 3.54
CA ILE A 281 4.36 18.05 3.40
C ILE A 281 2.90 18.17 3.85
N ILE A 282 2.02 17.29 3.35
CA ILE A 282 0.61 17.29 3.73
C ILE A 282 0.13 15.88 4.06
N ASN A 283 -0.41 15.72 5.26
CA ASN A 283 -1.01 14.49 5.72
C ASN A 283 -2.33 14.21 5.02
N ILE A 284 -2.53 12.95 4.59
CA ILE A 284 -3.78 12.49 3.98
C ILE A 284 -4.27 11.27 4.75
N GLY A 285 -5.37 11.46 5.46
CA GLY A 285 -5.98 10.44 6.32
C GLY A 285 -7.45 10.71 6.56
N VAL A 286 -8.01 9.92 7.46
CA VAL A 286 -9.42 9.99 7.89
C VAL A 286 -9.60 10.87 9.12
N GLY A 287 -8.54 10.95 9.97
CA GLY A 287 -8.56 11.65 11.26
C GLY A 287 -9.20 10.84 12.39
N SER A 288 -9.42 9.54 12.16
CA SER A 288 -9.89 8.59 13.18
C SER A 288 -9.20 7.25 13.02
N ASP A 289 -9.09 6.50 14.11
CA ASP A 289 -8.42 5.21 14.12
C ASP A 289 -9.27 4.12 14.79
N VAL A 290 -8.90 2.86 14.54
CA VAL A 290 -9.52 1.67 15.09
C VAL A 290 -8.45 0.74 15.65
N ASN A 291 -8.72 0.03 16.77
CA ASN A 291 -7.79 -1.00 17.22
C ASN A 291 -7.87 -2.23 16.31
N ILE A 292 -6.77 -2.97 16.23
CA ILE A 292 -6.65 -4.13 15.31
C ILE A 292 -7.64 -5.24 15.66
N LYS A 293 -8.02 -5.39 16.94
CA LYS A 293 -9.03 -6.39 17.34
C LYS A 293 -10.40 -6.06 16.77
N SER A 294 -10.86 -4.80 16.89
CA SER A 294 -12.13 -4.36 16.32
C SER A 294 -12.11 -4.43 14.79
N LEU A 295 -10.98 -4.09 14.16
CA LEU A 295 -10.80 -4.25 12.72
C LEU A 295 -10.94 -5.71 12.30
N ALA A 296 -10.29 -6.63 13.01
CA ALA A 296 -10.37 -8.06 12.71
C ALA A 296 -11.79 -8.61 12.82
N GLU A 297 -12.54 -8.17 13.84
CA GLU A 297 -13.95 -8.55 13.99
C GLU A 297 -14.82 -7.98 12.85
N LEU A 298 -14.58 -6.74 12.43
CA LEU A 298 -15.30 -6.13 11.30
C LEU A 298 -15.02 -6.90 10.00
N VAL A 299 -13.75 -7.18 9.68
CA VAL A 299 -13.38 -7.97 8.49
C VAL A 299 -13.95 -9.37 8.56
N ARG A 300 -13.88 -10.04 9.73
CA ARG A 300 -14.46 -11.35 9.97
C ARG A 300 -15.95 -11.40 9.64
N ASN A 301 -16.71 -10.39 10.09
CA ASN A 301 -18.15 -10.29 9.86
C ASN A 301 -18.46 -10.08 8.37
N ILE A 302 -17.74 -9.17 7.70
CA ILE A 302 -17.90 -8.88 6.26
C ILE A 302 -17.58 -10.12 5.41
N VAL A 303 -16.51 -10.83 5.73
CA VAL A 303 -16.14 -12.08 5.04
C VAL A 303 -17.16 -13.20 5.35
N GLY A 304 -17.79 -13.18 6.52
CA GLY A 304 -18.74 -14.18 6.97
C GLY A 304 -18.06 -15.46 7.50
N PHE A 305 -16.97 -15.31 8.26
CA PHE A 305 -16.32 -16.41 8.97
C PHE A 305 -16.80 -16.47 10.42
N ASP A 306 -17.43 -17.56 10.81
CA ASP A 306 -17.99 -17.78 12.15
C ASP A 306 -17.16 -18.73 13.03
N GLY A 307 -15.93 -19.10 12.56
CA GLY A 307 -15.03 -20.00 13.29
C GLY A 307 -14.21 -19.28 14.38
N LYS A 308 -13.25 -20.01 14.97
CA LYS A 308 -12.40 -19.54 16.07
C LYS A 308 -11.32 -18.58 15.58
N VAL A 309 -11.09 -17.50 16.35
CA VAL A 309 -9.96 -16.59 16.20
C VAL A 309 -9.11 -16.64 17.46
N VAL A 310 -7.80 -16.74 17.31
CA VAL A 310 -6.83 -16.74 18.41
C VAL A 310 -5.75 -15.67 18.17
N TRP A 311 -5.26 -15.10 19.27
CA TRP A 311 -4.21 -14.09 19.25
C TRP A 311 -2.89 -14.68 19.75
N ASP A 312 -1.84 -14.55 18.94
CA ASP A 312 -0.49 -14.96 19.30
C ASP A 312 0.27 -13.76 19.91
N THR A 313 0.16 -13.65 21.23
CA THR A 313 0.80 -12.56 22.00
C THR A 313 2.31 -12.70 22.16
N SER A 314 2.92 -13.78 21.63
CA SER A 314 4.38 -13.89 21.53
C SER A 314 4.97 -12.96 20.46
N ARG A 315 4.14 -12.47 19.54
CA ARG A 315 4.49 -11.50 18.51
C ARG A 315 4.23 -10.08 18.98
N SER A 316 5.09 -9.15 18.55
CA SER A 316 4.96 -7.73 18.92
C SER A 316 3.73 -7.08 18.28
N ASP A 317 3.06 -6.19 19.02
CA ASP A 317 2.00 -5.31 18.51
C ASP A 317 2.52 -4.15 17.64
N GLY A 318 3.84 -3.91 17.62
CA GLY A 318 4.44 -2.75 16.96
C GLY A 318 4.14 -1.43 17.67
N THR A 319 4.12 -0.31 16.93
CA THR A 319 3.82 1.02 17.50
C THR A 319 2.40 1.05 18.08
N PRO A 320 2.17 1.53 19.30
CA PRO A 320 0.86 1.48 19.97
C PRO A 320 -0.25 2.22 19.21
N ARG A 321 0.05 3.40 18.62
CA ARG A 321 -0.91 4.20 17.87
C ARG A 321 -0.24 4.91 16.69
N LYS A 322 -0.94 4.98 15.55
CA LYS A 322 -0.58 5.80 14.40
C LYS A 322 -1.84 6.48 13.84
N LEU A 323 -2.07 7.71 14.26
CA LEU A 323 -3.15 8.58 13.80
C LEU A 323 -2.55 9.86 13.22
N MET A 324 -2.96 10.26 12.03
CA MET A 324 -2.48 11.47 11.38
C MET A 324 -3.27 12.70 11.83
N ASP A 325 -2.59 13.83 12.02
CA ASP A 325 -3.28 15.12 12.06
C ASP A 325 -3.63 15.54 10.62
N VAL A 326 -4.90 15.60 10.32
CA VAL A 326 -5.45 15.92 8.99
C VAL A 326 -6.04 17.32 8.90
N ASN A 327 -5.79 18.18 9.87
CA ASN A 327 -6.34 19.54 9.91
C ASN A 327 -5.93 20.36 8.69
N ARG A 328 -4.70 20.21 8.21
CA ARG A 328 -4.20 20.92 7.03
C ARG A 328 -5.01 20.59 5.78
N ILE A 329 -5.18 19.33 5.43
CA ILE A 329 -5.95 18.93 4.24
C ILE A 329 -7.44 19.28 4.40
N HIS A 330 -7.98 19.18 5.61
CA HIS A 330 -9.36 19.58 5.91
C HIS A 330 -9.57 21.08 5.74
N SER A 331 -8.59 21.92 6.12
CA SER A 331 -8.67 23.37 5.94
C SER A 331 -8.63 23.79 4.46
N LEU A 332 -8.04 22.95 3.59
CA LEU A 332 -8.10 23.13 2.14
C LEU A 332 -9.44 22.71 1.53
N GLY A 333 -10.33 22.09 2.30
CA GLY A 333 -11.68 21.70 1.85
C GLY A 333 -11.83 20.23 1.40
N TRP A 334 -10.78 19.41 1.47
CA TRP A 334 -10.90 18.00 1.15
C TRP A 334 -11.21 17.14 2.38
N ARG A 335 -12.04 16.12 2.19
CA ARG A 335 -12.35 15.07 3.18
C ARG A 335 -12.55 13.73 2.46
N HIS A 336 -12.23 12.63 3.15
CA HIS A 336 -12.55 11.29 2.68
C HIS A 336 -14.07 11.08 2.56
N LYS A 337 -14.49 10.14 1.74
CA LYS A 337 -15.91 9.86 1.44
C LYS A 337 -16.30 8.42 1.79
N ILE A 338 -15.35 7.48 1.70
CA ILE A 338 -15.61 6.06 1.87
C ILE A 338 -15.42 5.70 3.35
N GLN A 339 -16.49 5.20 3.97
CA GLN A 339 -16.43 4.72 5.35
C GLN A 339 -15.68 3.40 5.43
N LEU A 340 -15.10 3.08 6.60
CA LEU A 340 -14.24 1.90 6.76
C LEU A 340 -14.96 0.58 6.38
N GLU A 341 -16.21 0.42 6.83
CA GLU A 341 -17.02 -0.77 6.55
C GLU A 341 -17.28 -0.93 5.05
N ASP A 342 -17.81 0.11 4.40
CA ASP A 342 -18.09 0.13 2.95
C ASP A 342 -16.81 -0.15 2.14
N GLY A 343 -15.69 0.44 2.56
CA GLY A 343 -14.41 0.25 1.90
C GLY A 343 -13.87 -1.18 2.03
N ILE A 344 -14.07 -1.83 3.18
CA ILE A 344 -13.70 -3.25 3.38
C ILE A 344 -14.57 -4.15 2.51
N GLU A 345 -15.88 -3.88 2.40
CA GLU A 345 -16.76 -4.62 1.50
C GLU A 345 -16.31 -4.51 0.04
N GLN A 346 -15.95 -3.29 -0.41
CA GLN A 346 -15.41 -3.05 -1.76
C GLN A 346 -14.08 -3.79 -1.99
N ALA A 347 -13.16 -3.72 -1.02
CA ALA A 347 -11.87 -4.41 -1.09
C ALA A 347 -12.06 -5.94 -1.13
N TYR A 348 -12.99 -6.49 -0.35
CA TYR A 348 -13.29 -7.91 -0.35
C TYR A 348 -14.00 -8.35 -1.64
N ALA A 349 -14.91 -7.56 -2.18
CA ALA A 349 -15.51 -7.81 -3.49
C ALA A 349 -14.43 -7.86 -4.58
N ALA A 350 -13.56 -6.84 -4.65
CA ALA A 350 -12.47 -6.80 -5.61
C ALA A 350 -11.49 -7.98 -5.46
N TYR A 351 -11.18 -8.41 -4.23
CA TYR A 351 -10.38 -9.59 -3.96
C TYR A 351 -10.98 -10.86 -4.58
N LYS A 352 -12.30 -11.06 -4.45
CA LYS A 352 -12.99 -12.21 -5.05
C LYS A 352 -13.06 -12.13 -6.57
N ASP A 353 -13.28 -10.94 -7.12
CA ASP A 353 -13.53 -10.69 -8.54
C ASP A 353 -12.24 -10.62 -9.38
N SER A 354 -11.06 -10.52 -8.78
CA SER A 354 -9.76 -10.42 -9.49
C SER A 354 -9.48 -11.58 -10.47
N GLY A 355 -10.43 -12.47 -10.69
CA GLY A 355 -10.38 -13.61 -11.62
C GLY A 355 -10.50 -13.27 -13.11
N GLY A 356 -10.67 -12.00 -13.47
CA GLY A 356 -10.97 -11.59 -14.85
C GLY A 356 -9.90 -10.80 -15.60
N THR A 357 -8.78 -10.43 -14.97
CA THR A 357 -7.76 -9.58 -15.63
C THR A 357 -6.34 -9.98 -15.20
N LEU A 358 -5.74 -10.90 -15.92
CA LEU A 358 -4.31 -11.04 -16.09
C LEU A 358 -3.94 -10.60 -17.49
#